data_37c1b22ac1da6f307d8ce8663561fa59
#
_entry.id   37c1b22ac1da6f307d8ce8663561fa59
#
_cell.length_a   1.000
_cell.length_b   1.000
_cell.length_c   1.000
_cell.angle_alpha   90.00
_cell.angle_beta   90.00
_cell.angle_gamma   90.00
#
_symmetry.space_group_name_H-M   'P 1'
#
loop_
_entity.id
_entity.type
_entity.pdbx_description
1 polymer ?
#
loop_
_entity_poly.entity_id
_entity_poly.type
_entity_poly.pdbx_seq_one_letter_code
_entity_poly.pdbx_strand_id
1 'polypeptide(L)'
;MTGAYSFICSYSSTEALCACLNQVEWKWHMGDSYWYGDYVATVPFPGVRIRIVDFPTKTETGYLYDSDVRLDKDCTTPMTEIDAAYRNILAQVPAHEIKEIETFD
;
A
#
# COMPACT_ATOMS: atom_id res chain seq x y z
N MET A 1 -3.50 15.55 2.91
CA MET A 1 -2.55 15.11 1.86
C MET A 1 -2.80 13.65 1.54
N THR A 2 -2.73 13.29 0.27
CA THR A 2 -2.94 11.91 -0.19
C THR A 2 -1.88 11.59 -1.23
N GLY A 3 -1.21 10.46 -1.08
CA GLY A 3 -0.26 9.97 -2.06
C GLY A 3 -0.82 8.71 -2.72
N ALA A 4 -0.56 8.55 -4.01
CA ALA A 4 -0.95 7.36 -4.76
C ALA A 4 0.28 6.67 -5.32
N TYR A 5 0.29 5.35 -5.25
CA TYR A 5 1.42 4.51 -5.65
C TYR A 5 0.96 3.36 -6.52
N SER A 6 1.86 2.87 -7.36
CA SER A 6 1.69 1.58 -7.99
C SER A 6 2.96 0.76 -7.81
N PHE A 7 2.82 -0.55 -7.79
CA PHE A 7 3.97 -1.45 -7.70
C PHE A 7 3.60 -2.81 -8.28
N ILE A 8 4.63 -3.58 -8.64
CA ILE A 8 4.46 -4.93 -9.17
C ILE A 8 5.10 -5.93 -8.20
N CYS A 9 4.39 -7.01 -7.90
CA CYS A 9 4.92 -8.09 -7.08
C CYS A 9 4.38 -9.44 -7.57
N SER A 10 4.88 -10.54 -6.99
CA SER A 10 4.53 -11.88 -7.42
C SER A 10 3.20 -12.40 -6.88
N TYR A 11 2.57 -11.71 -5.95
CA TYR A 11 1.34 -12.17 -5.32
C TYR A 11 0.13 -11.90 -6.20
N SER A 12 -0.64 -12.93 -6.49
CA SER A 12 -1.80 -12.85 -7.37
C SER A 12 -3.09 -12.41 -6.68
N SER A 13 -3.06 -12.32 -5.35
CA SER A 13 -4.23 -11.90 -4.57
C SER A 13 -3.83 -11.00 -3.41
N THR A 14 -4.73 -10.12 -3.01
CA THR A 14 -4.52 -9.27 -1.84
C THR A 14 -4.40 -10.08 -0.56
N GLU A 15 -5.08 -11.23 -0.47
CA GLU A 15 -4.98 -12.13 0.68
C GLU A 15 -3.55 -12.62 0.87
N ALA A 16 -2.92 -13.11 -0.20
CA ALA A 16 -1.54 -13.59 -0.16
C ALA A 16 -0.57 -12.44 0.12
N LEU A 17 -0.82 -11.27 -0.47
CA LEU A 17 -0.02 -10.07 -0.23
C LEU A 17 -0.12 -9.63 1.23
N CYS A 18 -1.32 -9.64 1.80
CA CYS A 18 -1.55 -9.27 3.20
C CYS A 18 -0.75 -10.18 4.15
N ALA A 19 -0.77 -11.48 3.89
CA ALA A 19 -0.01 -12.45 4.70
C ALA A 19 1.49 -12.16 4.65
N CYS A 20 2.02 -11.81 3.47
CA CYS A 20 3.40 -11.42 3.31
C CYS A 20 3.73 -10.14 4.07
N LEU A 21 2.90 -9.10 3.91
CA LEU A 21 3.11 -7.82 4.56
C LEU A 21 3.15 -7.95 6.08
N ASN A 22 2.31 -8.79 6.65
CA ASN A 22 2.28 -9.02 8.10
C ASN A 22 3.56 -9.69 8.61
N GLN A 23 4.31 -10.35 7.75
CA GLN A 23 5.61 -10.93 8.11
C GLN A 23 6.76 -9.93 7.97
N VAL A 24 6.55 -8.85 7.21
CA VAL A 24 7.57 -7.82 7.02
C VAL A 24 7.53 -6.82 8.17
N GLU A 25 6.48 -6.03 8.26
CA GLU A 25 6.34 -5.01 9.30
C GLU A 25 4.92 -4.47 9.31
N TRP A 26 4.51 -3.89 10.42
CA TRP A 26 3.20 -3.32 10.69
C TRP A 26 2.13 -4.40 10.76
N LYS A 27 0.94 -4.00 11.16
CA LYS A 27 -0.23 -4.88 11.17
C LYS A 27 -1.14 -4.51 10.02
N TRP A 28 -1.27 -5.44 9.09
CA TRP A 28 -2.14 -5.28 7.94
C TRP A 28 -3.38 -6.14 8.11
N HIS A 29 -4.50 -5.64 7.65
CA HIS A 29 -5.77 -6.35 7.70
C HIS A 29 -6.50 -6.25 6.38
N MET A 30 -7.32 -7.28 6.11
CA MET A 30 -8.21 -7.27 4.96
C MET A 30 -9.47 -6.50 5.34
N GLY A 31 -9.93 -5.64 4.44
CA GLY A 31 -11.20 -4.94 4.58
C GLY A 31 -12.07 -5.19 3.37
N ASP A 32 -13.33 -4.81 3.49
CA ASP A 32 -14.31 -4.90 2.43
C ASP A 32 -14.97 -3.54 2.26
N SER A 33 -15.01 -3.05 1.02
CA SER A 33 -15.57 -1.75 0.71
C SER A 33 -16.63 -1.91 -0.38
N TYR A 34 -17.77 -1.26 -0.18
CA TYR A 34 -18.82 -1.23 -1.17
C TYR A 34 -18.33 -0.66 -2.52
N TRP A 35 -17.41 0.29 -2.47
CA TRP A 35 -16.92 1.00 -3.65
C TRP A 35 -15.68 0.36 -4.29
N TYR A 36 -14.83 -0.27 -3.48
CA TYR A 36 -13.52 -0.74 -3.91
C TYR A 36 -13.38 -2.26 -3.87
N GLY A 37 -14.41 -2.99 -3.38
CA GLY A 37 -14.27 -4.42 -3.12
C GLY A 37 -13.34 -4.66 -1.93
N ASP A 38 -12.59 -5.74 -1.98
CA ASP A 38 -11.65 -6.07 -0.92
C ASP A 38 -10.42 -5.15 -0.99
N TYR A 39 -9.79 -4.93 0.15
CA TYR A 39 -8.56 -4.16 0.21
C TYR A 39 -7.71 -4.61 1.41
N VAL A 40 -6.43 -4.28 1.34
CA VAL A 40 -5.47 -4.49 2.43
C VAL A 40 -5.12 -3.13 3.01
N ALA A 41 -5.16 -2.98 4.32
CA ALA A 41 -4.91 -1.67 4.94
C ALA A 41 -4.12 -1.79 6.23
N THR A 42 -3.41 -0.72 6.55
CA THR A 42 -2.70 -0.57 7.82
C THR A 42 -2.70 0.89 8.26
N VAL A 43 -2.57 1.10 9.57
CA VAL A 43 -2.35 2.42 10.17
C VAL A 43 -0.99 2.38 10.84
N PRO A 44 0.09 2.68 10.10
CA PRO A 44 1.45 2.52 10.63
C PRO A 44 1.86 3.61 11.62
N PHE A 45 1.26 4.80 11.49
CA PHE A 45 1.53 5.93 12.37
C PHE A 45 0.21 6.62 12.69
N PRO A 46 0.10 7.33 13.81
CA PRO A 46 -1.12 8.08 14.11
C PRO A 46 -1.49 9.04 12.99
N GLY A 47 -2.73 8.95 12.52
CA GLY A 47 -3.22 9.82 11.45
C GLY A 47 -2.80 9.42 10.04
N VAL A 48 -2.17 8.26 9.86
CA VAL A 48 -1.74 7.76 8.55
C VAL A 48 -2.45 6.45 8.24
N ARG A 49 -3.07 6.35 7.07
CA ARG A 49 -3.65 5.11 6.59
C ARG A 49 -3.09 4.77 5.22
N ILE A 50 -2.61 3.54 5.07
CA ILE A 50 -2.15 3.00 3.80
C ILE A 50 -3.12 1.91 3.39
N ARG A 51 -3.56 1.94 2.13
CA ARG A 51 -4.49 0.97 1.59
C ARG A 51 -4.00 0.49 0.23
N ILE A 52 -4.10 -0.82 0.02
CA ILE A 52 -3.79 -1.47 -1.26
C ILE A 52 -5.10 -2.06 -1.76
N VAL A 53 -5.52 -1.63 -2.94
CA VAL A 53 -6.82 -2.00 -3.50
C VAL A 53 -6.74 -3.35 -4.20
N ASP A 54 -7.76 -4.18 -4.03
CA ASP A 54 -7.89 -5.44 -4.76
C ASP A 54 -8.02 -5.14 -6.28
N PHE A 55 -7.97 -6.15 -7.09
CA PHE A 55 -7.96 -6.10 -8.55
C PHE A 55 -6.55 -5.85 -9.13
N PRO A 56 -5.59 -6.72 -8.79
CA PRO A 56 -4.28 -6.62 -9.41
C PRO A 56 -4.37 -6.93 -10.91
N THR A 57 -3.61 -6.20 -11.70
CA THR A 57 -3.51 -6.43 -13.14
C THR A 57 -2.30 -7.30 -13.42
N LYS A 58 -2.50 -8.40 -14.12
CA LYS A 58 -1.39 -9.27 -14.49
C LYS A 58 -0.49 -8.59 -15.52
N THR A 59 0.82 -8.65 -15.28
CA THR A 59 1.84 -8.09 -16.16
C THR A 59 2.83 -9.20 -16.55
N GLU A 60 3.83 -8.87 -17.37
CA GLU A 60 4.88 -9.84 -17.75
C GLU A 60 5.76 -10.25 -16.57
N THR A 61 5.88 -9.38 -15.57
CA THR A 61 6.81 -9.58 -14.44
C THR A 61 6.10 -9.80 -13.10
N GLY A 62 4.77 -9.89 -13.10
CA GLY A 62 4.01 -10.12 -11.89
C GLY A 62 2.63 -9.49 -11.93
N TYR A 63 2.19 -8.95 -10.82
CA TYR A 63 0.87 -8.34 -10.67
C TYR A 63 1.01 -6.90 -10.23
N LEU A 64 0.37 -6.00 -10.97
CA LEU A 64 0.36 -4.57 -10.68
C LEU A 64 -0.75 -4.24 -9.69
N TYR A 65 -0.39 -3.59 -8.60
CA TYR A 65 -1.31 -3.13 -7.57
C TYR A 65 -1.32 -1.61 -7.50
N ASP A 66 -2.48 -1.06 -7.19
CA ASP A 66 -2.65 0.35 -6.87
C ASP A 66 -2.79 0.52 -5.37
N SER A 67 -2.24 1.58 -4.84
CA SER A 67 -2.22 1.86 -3.42
C SER A 67 -2.39 3.34 -3.17
N ASP A 68 -2.94 3.70 -2.01
CA ASP A 68 -2.98 5.09 -1.57
C ASP A 68 -2.49 5.23 -0.12
N VAL A 69 -1.97 6.41 0.17
CA VAL A 69 -1.58 6.82 1.52
C VAL A 69 -2.38 8.07 1.83
N ARG A 70 -3.16 8.02 2.90
CA ARG A 70 -4.01 9.13 3.32
C ARG A 70 -3.57 9.64 4.68
N LEU A 71 -3.39 10.95 4.78
CA LEU A 71 -3.02 11.60 6.03
C LEU A 71 -4.19 12.39 6.58
N ASP A 72 -4.50 12.19 7.86
CA ASP A 72 -5.46 13.02 8.57
C ASP A 72 -4.83 14.38 8.86
N LYS A 73 -5.66 15.40 9.07
CA LYS A 73 -5.19 16.75 9.37
C LYS A 73 -4.35 16.84 10.64
N ASP A 74 -4.53 15.87 11.55
CA ASP A 74 -3.80 15.82 12.83
C ASP A 74 -2.51 15.01 12.74
N CYS A 75 -2.17 14.52 11.55
CA CYS A 75 -0.95 13.75 11.34
C CYS A 75 0.28 14.64 11.51
N THR A 76 1.21 14.20 12.35
CA THR A 76 2.46 14.92 12.62
C THR A 76 3.66 14.28 11.93
N THR A 77 3.48 13.10 11.32
CA THR A 77 4.57 12.41 10.63
C THR A 77 4.76 13.00 9.22
N PRO A 78 5.98 13.43 8.85
CA PRO A 78 6.22 13.98 7.51
C PRO A 78 5.98 12.95 6.41
N MET A 79 5.44 13.37 5.28
CA MET A 79 5.20 12.49 4.13
C MET A 79 6.49 11.83 3.63
N THR A 80 7.62 12.53 3.70
CA THR A 80 8.92 11.97 3.32
C THR A 80 9.30 10.75 4.14
N GLU A 81 8.99 10.77 5.44
CA GLU A 81 9.25 9.64 6.33
C GLU A 81 8.31 8.47 6.02
N ILE A 82 7.03 8.76 5.78
CA ILE A 82 6.04 7.76 5.43
C ILE A 82 6.40 7.10 4.10
N ASP A 83 6.76 7.89 3.10
CA ASP A 83 7.16 7.40 1.78
C ASP A 83 8.37 6.47 1.88
N ALA A 84 9.39 6.87 2.62
CA ALA A 84 10.59 6.06 2.81
C ALA A 84 10.28 4.73 3.50
N ALA A 85 9.45 4.76 4.53
CA ALA A 85 9.06 3.56 5.27
C ALA A 85 8.25 2.61 4.40
N TYR A 86 7.28 3.14 3.65
CA TYR A 86 6.44 2.33 2.79
C TYR A 86 7.25 1.69 1.65
N ARG A 87 8.11 2.45 0.99
CA ARG A 87 8.97 1.92 -0.07
C ARG A 87 9.91 0.83 0.45
N ASN A 88 10.41 0.98 1.66
CA ASN A 88 11.26 -0.03 2.30
C ASN A 88 10.50 -1.34 2.50
N ILE A 89 9.25 -1.27 2.95
CA ILE A 89 8.40 -2.44 3.13
C ILE A 89 8.10 -3.10 1.79
N LEU A 90 7.73 -2.31 0.78
CA LEU A 90 7.45 -2.85 -0.55
C LEU A 90 8.68 -3.55 -1.15
N ALA A 91 9.88 -3.01 -0.91
CA ALA A 91 11.11 -3.65 -1.37
C ALA A 91 11.34 -5.03 -0.73
N GLN A 92 10.82 -5.25 0.46
CA GLN A 92 10.94 -6.54 1.17
C GLN A 92 9.90 -7.56 0.75
N VAL A 93 8.84 -7.14 0.06
CA VAL A 93 7.73 -8.03 -0.41
C VAL A 93 8.19 -9.09 -1.42
N PRO A 94 9.12 -8.97 -2.36
CA PRO A 94 9.81 -7.83 -2.97
C PRO A 94 9.02 -7.25 -4.14
N ALA A 95 8.57 -6.05 -4.00
CA ALA A 95 7.93 -5.33 -5.07
C ALA A 95 8.97 -4.60 -5.93
N HIS A 96 8.65 -4.40 -7.19
CA HIS A 96 9.48 -3.64 -8.11
C HIS A 96 8.61 -2.68 -8.92
N GLU A 97 9.23 -1.78 -9.68
CA GLU A 97 8.56 -0.71 -10.41
C GLU A 97 7.62 0.07 -9.49
N ILE A 98 8.14 0.41 -8.31
CA ILE A 98 7.42 1.21 -7.32
C ILE A 98 7.41 2.64 -7.82
N LYS A 99 6.20 3.17 -8.07
CA LYS A 99 6.02 4.52 -8.62
C LYS A 99 5.05 5.30 -7.77
N GLU A 100 5.39 6.55 -7.51
CA GLU A 100 4.45 7.51 -6.98
C GLU A 100 3.70 8.10 -8.18
N ILE A 101 2.39 7.90 -8.23
CA ILE A 101 1.58 8.33 -9.36
C ILE A 101 1.21 9.80 -9.21
N GLU A 102 0.72 10.17 -8.02
CA GLU A 102 0.20 11.50 -7.78
C GLU A 102 0.12 11.80 -6.29
N THR A 103 0.29 13.08 -5.93
CA THR A 103 0.13 13.54 -4.55
C THR A 103 -0.84 14.70 -4.51
N PHE A 104 -1.79 14.64 -3.57
CA PHE A 104 -2.79 15.69 -3.36
C PHE A 104 -2.67 16.25 -1.95
N ASP A 105 -2.92 17.51 -1.84
CA ASP A 105 -3.03 18.17 -0.54
C ASP A 105 -4.50 18.35 -0.14
#